data_4aec039beac5a92c2944b5fe7ffdb4b0
#
_entry.id   4aec039beac5a92c2944b5fe7ffdb4b0
#
_cell.length_a   1.000
_cell.length_b   1.000
_cell.length_c   1.000
_cell.angle_alpha   90.00
_cell.angle_beta   90.00
_cell.angle_gamma   90.00
#
_symmetry.space_group_name_H-M   'P 1'
#
loop_
_entity.id
_entity.type
_entity.pdbx_description
1 polymer ?
#
loop_
_entity_poly.entity_id
_entity_poly.type
_entity_poly.pdbx_seq_one_letter_code
_entity_poly.pdbx_strand_id
1 'polypeptide(L)'
;SEIERMRSEAQEIPEDPFVVFPENAGSSHEIKTADTLPFETAVDALLPAMSGVDFVGIWANGRMFRGNANNLGQKHWFETESFSLDYSLVTPEHQMVKGSFAGNDWHQTEYESYVKRSREKLSLMERKPVKIDTGEYRTWFESAAVSDFLGMFSWNGISEASLRQGCSGFGRMRHDDVRLSPKFSVIEDFSPGFCPKFNSNGEVSPEKLSLIKNGELKNTLVSSRSAKEYGVESNNAESGEY
;
A
#
# COMPACT_ATOMS: atom_id res chain seq x y z
N SER A 1 21.41 27.14 -14.54
CA SER A 1 21.16 25.69 -14.44
C SER A 1 19.98 25.43 -13.51
N GLU A 2 19.40 24.23 -13.56
CA GLU A 2 18.29 23.83 -12.65
C GLU A 2 18.71 23.95 -11.18
N ILE A 3 19.95 23.58 -10.87
CA ILE A 3 20.51 23.73 -9.52
C ILE A 3 20.55 25.18 -9.05
N GLU A 4 20.86 26.11 -9.92
CA GLU A 4 20.86 27.55 -9.59
C GLU A 4 19.45 28.07 -9.32
N ARG A 5 18.47 27.62 -10.11
CA ARG A 5 17.06 27.92 -9.88
C ARG A 5 16.60 27.38 -8.52
N MET A 6 16.86 26.11 -8.22
CA MET A 6 16.52 25.50 -6.94
C MET A 6 17.19 26.21 -5.74
N ARG A 7 18.46 26.64 -5.89
CA ARG A 7 19.15 27.43 -4.86
C ARG A 7 18.50 28.78 -4.61
N SER A 8 18.04 29.44 -5.68
CA SER A 8 17.34 30.73 -5.55
C SER A 8 15.98 30.53 -4.86
N GLU A 9 15.21 29.53 -5.30
CA GLU A 9 13.90 29.21 -4.71
C GLU A 9 14.02 28.80 -3.23
N ALA A 10 15.06 28.05 -2.88
CA ALA A 10 15.30 27.61 -1.49
C ALA A 10 15.50 28.79 -0.52
N GLN A 11 15.93 29.95 -1.00
CA GLN A 11 16.10 31.15 -0.17
C GLN A 11 14.77 31.84 0.18
N GLU A 12 13.71 31.53 -0.56
CA GLU A 12 12.37 32.07 -0.37
C GLU A 12 11.47 31.17 0.48
N ILE A 13 11.92 29.92 0.73
CA ILE A 13 11.16 28.95 1.53
C ILE A 13 11.33 29.29 3.02
N PRO A 14 10.24 29.36 3.79
CA PRO A 14 10.32 29.56 5.23
C PRO A 14 11.15 28.44 5.91
N GLU A 15 11.94 28.80 6.91
CA GLU A 15 12.64 27.81 7.70
C GLU A 15 11.67 26.92 8.47
N ASP A 16 11.82 25.60 8.34
CA ASP A 16 11.14 24.63 9.18
C ASP A 16 12.07 24.19 10.32
N PRO A 17 11.78 24.56 11.58
CA PRO A 17 12.63 24.24 12.72
C PRO A 17 12.69 22.73 13.02
N PHE A 18 11.80 21.95 12.45
CA PHE A 18 11.68 20.52 12.67
C PHE A 18 12.33 19.67 11.59
N VAL A 19 12.84 20.27 10.51
CA VAL A 19 13.60 19.53 9.50
C VAL A 19 14.74 18.75 10.17
N VAL A 20 14.84 17.48 9.80
CA VAL A 20 15.93 16.58 10.14
C VAL A 20 16.59 16.15 8.84
N PHE A 21 17.87 16.44 8.69
CA PHE A 21 18.65 15.87 7.61
C PHE A 21 19.03 14.44 8.01
N PRO A 22 18.65 13.43 7.23
CA PRO A 22 18.98 12.06 7.57
C PRO A 22 20.50 11.88 7.52
N GLU A 23 21.10 11.70 8.68
CA GLU A 23 22.50 11.32 8.81
C GLU A 23 22.68 9.89 8.29
N ASN A 24 23.92 9.50 8.02
CA ASN A 24 24.22 8.18 7.49
C ASN A 24 23.72 7.07 8.43
N ALA A 25 22.52 6.58 8.17
CA ALA A 25 21.94 5.40 8.83
C ALA A 25 22.45 4.07 8.23
N GLY A 26 23.46 4.14 7.38
CA GLY A 26 24.05 2.99 6.68
C GLY A 26 23.74 2.97 5.20
N SER A 27 24.14 1.88 4.57
CA SER A 27 23.87 1.60 3.17
C SER A 27 23.18 0.25 3.07
N SER A 28 22.26 0.12 2.11
CA SER A 28 21.61 -1.15 1.81
C SER A 28 21.63 -1.43 0.32
N HIS A 29 21.73 -2.71 -0.02
CA HIS A 29 21.60 -3.20 -1.39
C HIS A 29 20.78 -4.48 -1.34
N GLU A 30 19.51 -4.38 -1.68
CA GLU A 30 18.56 -5.48 -1.58
C GLU A 30 17.99 -5.79 -2.98
N ILE A 31 18.07 -7.04 -3.38
CA ILE A 31 17.52 -7.55 -4.63
C ILE A 31 16.58 -8.70 -4.28
N LYS A 32 15.32 -8.58 -4.67
CA LYS A 32 14.30 -9.63 -4.57
C LYS A 32 14.05 -10.21 -5.96
N THR A 33 14.34 -11.47 -6.12
CA THR A 33 14.00 -12.21 -7.32
C THR A 33 12.55 -12.69 -7.27
N ALA A 34 11.92 -12.77 -8.42
CA ALA A 34 10.54 -13.22 -8.58
C ALA A 34 10.45 -14.22 -9.74
N ASP A 35 9.40 -15.01 -9.74
CA ASP A 35 9.03 -15.89 -10.86
C ASP A 35 7.73 -15.36 -11.48
N THR A 36 7.87 -14.36 -12.33
CA THR A 36 6.72 -13.70 -12.96
C THR A 36 6.44 -14.29 -14.34
N LEU A 37 5.21 -14.09 -14.82
CA LEU A 37 4.80 -14.53 -16.16
C LEU A 37 5.52 -13.67 -17.23
N PRO A 38 6.32 -14.25 -18.14
CA PRO A 38 6.98 -13.50 -19.20
C PRO A 38 5.97 -12.74 -20.07
N PHE A 39 6.32 -11.53 -20.49
CA PHE A 39 5.44 -10.69 -21.29
C PHE A 39 5.02 -11.37 -22.60
N GLU A 40 5.91 -12.12 -23.24
CA GLU A 40 5.68 -12.80 -24.51
C GLU A 40 4.62 -13.91 -24.42
N THR A 41 4.46 -14.51 -23.24
CA THR A 41 3.51 -15.60 -22.99
C THR A 41 2.27 -15.14 -22.19
N ALA A 42 2.24 -13.88 -21.75
CA ALA A 42 1.19 -13.38 -20.89
C ALA A 42 -0.21 -13.48 -21.52
N VAL A 43 -0.34 -13.14 -22.79
CA VAL A 43 -1.62 -13.20 -23.51
C VAL A 43 -2.16 -14.63 -23.56
N ASP A 44 -1.30 -15.60 -23.88
CA ASP A 44 -1.67 -17.01 -23.99
C ASP A 44 -2.00 -17.64 -22.63
N ALA A 45 -1.40 -17.15 -21.56
CA ALA A 45 -1.69 -17.62 -20.21
C ALA A 45 -2.95 -16.97 -19.60
N LEU A 46 -3.22 -15.70 -19.93
CA LEU A 46 -4.32 -14.93 -19.33
C LEU A 46 -5.65 -15.14 -20.04
N LEU A 47 -5.70 -15.05 -21.38
CA LEU A 47 -6.94 -15.01 -22.13
C LEU A 47 -7.81 -16.27 -22.06
N PRO A 48 -7.28 -17.50 -21.99
CA PRO A 48 -8.14 -18.68 -21.95
C PRO A 48 -9.14 -18.68 -20.78
N ALA A 49 -8.74 -18.20 -19.60
CA ALA A 49 -9.61 -18.09 -18.44
C ALA A 49 -10.72 -17.03 -18.60
N MET A 50 -10.51 -16.05 -19.48
CA MET A 50 -11.44 -14.95 -19.79
C MET A 50 -12.34 -15.26 -21.00
N SER A 51 -12.19 -16.42 -21.65
CA SER A 51 -12.95 -16.78 -22.85
C SER A 51 -14.46 -16.75 -22.62
N GLY A 52 -15.19 -16.15 -23.54
CA GLY A 52 -16.66 -16.10 -23.51
C GLY A 52 -17.27 -15.07 -22.56
N VAL A 53 -16.48 -14.13 -22.03
CA VAL A 53 -16.98 -12.97 -21.27
C VAL A 53 -16.43 -11.69 -21.90
N ASP A 54 -17.17 -10.60 -21.76
CA ASP A 54 -16.65 -9.27 -22.07
C ASP A 54 -15.68 -8.86 -20.97
N PHE A 55 -14.44 -8.55 -21.37
CA PHE A 55 -13.33 -8.35 -20.48
C PHE A 55 -12.53 -7.13 -20.90
N VAL A 56 -12.18 -6.32 -19.92
CA VAL A 56 -11.21 -5.23 -20.04
C VAL A 56 -10.27 -5.25 -18.86
N GLY A 57 -8.98 -5.05 -19.10
CA GLY A 57 -7.99 -5.06 -18.01
C GLY A 57 -6.63 -4.55 -18.42
N ILE A 58 -5.78 -4.37 -17.42
CA ILE A 58 -4.39 -3.95 -17.57
C ILE A 58 -3.51 -4.99 -16.91
N TRP A 59 -2.61 -5.57 -17.69
CA TRP A 59 -1.51 -6.38 -17.21
C TRP A 59 -0.25 -5.53 -17.10
N ALA A 60 0.33 -5.47 -15.92
CA ALA A 60 1.63 -4.86 -15.67
C ALA A 60 2.56 -5.89 -15.04
N ASN A 61 3.76 -6.02 -15.59
CA ASN A 61 4.78 -6.92 -15.09
C ASN A 61 6.15 -6.31 -15.35
N GLY A 62 7.07 -6.44 -14.39
CA GLY A 62 8.45 -6.05 -14.56
C GLY A 62 9.18 -5.71 -13.28
N ARG A 63 10.42 -5.30 -13.49
CA ARG A 63 11.31 -4.89 -12.42
C ARG A 63 11.04 -3.47 -11.97
N MET A 64 11.07 -3.28 -10.67
CA MET A 64 11.02 -1.98 -10.02
C MET A 64 12.34 -1.71 -9.31
N PHE A 65 12.83 -0.47 -9.48
CA PHE A 65 14.06 0.00 -8.86
C PHE A 65 13.74 1.20 -7.98
N ARG A 66 14.34 1.23 -6.81
CA ARG A 66 14.34 2.37 -5.91
C ARG A 66 15.76 2.61 -5.41
N GLY A 67 16.19 3.84 -5.48
CA GLY A 67 17.50 4.24 -4.99
C GLY A 67 17.42 5.55 -4.24
N ASN A 68 18.15 5.65 -3.17
CA ASN A 68 18.37 6.89 -2.43
C ASN A 68 19.85 7.06 -2.14
N ALA A 69 20.37 8.27 -2.35
CA ALA A 69 21.72 8.62 -1.97
C ALA A 69 21.77 10.10 -1.60
N ASN A 70 22.56 10.43 -0.60
CA ASN A 70 22.80 11.82 -0.18
C ASN A 70 24.29 12.10 0.06
N ASN A 71 24.61 13.38 0.29
CA ASN A 71 25.97 13.82 0.58
C ASN A 71 26.44 13.49 2.02
N LEU A 72 25.55 12.97 2.86
CA LEU A 72 25.86 12.52 4.23
C LEU A 72 26.24 11.04 4.29
N GLY A 73 26.40 10.39 3.11
CA GLY A 73 26.94 9.05 2.98
C GLY A 73 25.90 7.93 2.89
N GLN A 74 24.61 8.26 2.88
CA GLN A 74 23.58 7.24 2.62
C GLN A 74 23.63 6.76 1.18
N LYS A 75 23.48 5.44 1.02
CA LYS A 75 23.36 4.77 -0.30
C LYS A 75 22.46 3.56 -0.14
N HIS A 76 21.23 3.70 -0.57
CA HIS A 76 20.25 2.62 -0.54
C HIS A 76 19.86 2.23 -1.95
N TRP A 77 19.80 0.92 -2.20
CA TRP A 77 19.31 0.35 -3.44
C TRP A 77 18.36 -0.80 -3.13
N PHE A 78 17.24 -0.79 -3.79
CA PHE A 78 16.24 -1.83 -3.74
C PHE A 78 15.80 -2.19 -5.15
N GLU A 79 15.76 -3.48 -5.45
CA GLU A 79 15.24 -4.04 -6.68
C GLU A 79 14.25 -5.15 -6.35
N THR A 80 13.10 -5.12 -6.98
CA THR A 80 12.09 -6.17 -6.91
C THR A 80 11.43 -6.35 -8.27
N GLU A 81 10.80 -7.48 -8.46
CA GLU A 81 9.98 -7.78 -9.62
C GLU A 81 8.59 -8.20 -9.15
N SER A 82 7.58 -7.74 -9.84
CA SER A 82 6.19 -8.04 -9.50
C SER A 82 5.29 -7.94 -10.72
N PHE A 83 4.10 -8.49 -10.59
CA PHE A 83 3.04 -8.36 -11.58
C PHE A 83 1.74 -7.89 -10.93
N SER A 84 0.91 -7.27 -11.74
CA SER A 84 -0.50 -7.02 -11.40
C SER A 84 -1.37 -7.15 -12.64
N LEU A 85 -2.55 -7.73 -12.46
CA LEU A 85 -3.63 -7.76 -13.42
C LEU A 85 -4.86 -7.14 -12.76
N ASP A 86 -5.21 -5.93 -13.16
CA ASP A 86 -6.47 -5.30 -12.81
C ASP A 86 -7.45 -5.47 -13.96
N TYR A 87 -8.65 -5.99 -13.68
CA TYR A 87 -9.61 -6.26 -14.73
C TYR A 87 -11.06 -6.05 -14.28
N SER A 88 -11.92 -5.91 -15.27
CA SER A 88 -13.37 -5.95 -15.11
C SER A 88 -13.96 -6.99 -16.09
N LEU A 89 -14.87 -7.79 -15.58
CA LEU A 89 -15.76 -8.64 -16.38
C LEU A 89 -17.11 -7.93 -16.47
N VAL A 90 -17.69 -7.88 -17.67
CA VAL A 90 -18.89 -7.08 -17.94
C VAL A 90 -20.00 -7.97 -18.46
N THR A 91 -21.23 -7.78 -17.96
CA THR A 91 -22.45 -8.43 -18.49
C THR A 91 -22.97 -7.65 -19.71
N PRO A 92 -23.83 -8.28 -20.54
CA PRO A 92 -24.51 -7.57 -21.64
C PRO A 92 -25.30 -6.33 -21.16
N GLU A 93 -25.77 -6.32 -19.93
CA GLU A 93 -26.52 -5.22 -19.33
C GLU A 93 -25.59 -4.18 -18.65
N HIS A 94 -24.27 -4.24 -18.93
CA HIS A 94 -23.25 -3.33 -18.42
C HIS A 94 -23.04 -3.35 -16.90
N GLN A 95 -23.44 -4.42 -16.24
CA GLN A 95 -23.01 -4.68 -14.87
C GLN A 95 -21.60 -5.27 -14.88
N MET A 96 -20.80 -5.02 -13.85
CA MET A 96 -19.41 -5.44 -13.86
C MET A 96 -18.92 -6.00 -12.53
N VAL A 97 -17.99 -6.93 -12.63
CA VAL A 97 -17.20 -7.45 -11.51
C VAL A 97 -15.75 -7.05 -11.71
N LYS A 98 -15.21 -6.30 -10.77
CA LYS A 98 -13.79 -5.98 -10.70
C LYS A 98 -13.01 -7.12 -10.06
N GLY A 99 -11.79 -7.35 -10.54
CA GLY A 99 -10.81 -8.24 -9.94
C GLY A 99 -9.42 -7.66 -10.03
N SER A 100 -8.58 -7.97 -9.04
CA SER A 100 -7.16 -7.66 -9.03
C SER A 100 -6.39 -8.90 -8.62
N PHE A 101 -5.44 -9.34 -9.45
CA PHE A 101 -4.57 -10.47 -9.18
C PHE A 101 -3.12 -10.01 -9.31
N ALA A 102 -2.39 -10.00 -8.21
CA ALA A 102 -1.05 -9.44 -8.15
C ALA A 102 -0.13 -10.29 -7.26
N GLY A 103 1.16 -10.22 -7.51
CA GLY A 103 2.16 -10.95 -6.75
C GLY A 103 3.56 -10.80 -7.33
N ASN A 104 4.45 -11.62 -6.82
CA ASN A 104 5.82 -11.78 -7.30
C ASN A 104 6.11 -13.19 -7.83
N ASP A 105 5.30 -14.18 -7.48
CA ASP A 105 5.39 -15.55 -8.01
C ASP A 105 4.12 -15.91 -8.76
N TRP A 106 4.25 -16.26 -10.04
CA TRP A 106 3.11 -16.59 -10.89
C TRP A 106 2.67 -18.04 -10.71
N HIS A 107 1.41 -18.22 -10.36
CA HIS A 107 0.78 -19.53 -10.27
C HIS A 107 -0.47 -19.60 -11.15
N GLN A 108 -0.37 -20.25 -12.30
CA GLN A 108 -1.43 -20.34 -13.30
C GLN A 108 -2.75 -20.86 -12.71
N THR A 109 -2.69 -21.91 -11.88
CA THR A 109 -3.87 -22.52 -11.26
C THR A 109 -4.58 -21.60 -10.26
N GLU A 110 -3.82 -20.76 -9.54
CA GLU A 110 -4.37 -19.77 -8.63
C GLU A 110 -5.08 -18.66 -9.40
N TYR A 111 -4.45 -18.17 -10.48
CA TYR A 111 -5.04 -17.21 -11.39
C TYR A 111 -6.36 -17.73 -11.97
N GLU A 112 -6.37 -18.95 -12.53
CA GLU A 112 -7.58 -19.55 -13.10
C GLU A 112 -8.69 -19.71 -12.05
N SER A 113 -8.34 -20.12 -10.86
CA SER A 113 -9.26 -20.22 -9.73
C SER A 113 -9.83 -18.87 -9.32
N TYR A 114 -9.00 -17.82 -9.37
CA TYR A 114 -9.41 -16.45 -9.05
C TYR A 114 -10.39 -15.92 -10.09
N VAL A 115 -10.08 -16.08 -11.37
CA VAL A 115 -10.97 -15.68 -12.48
C VAL A 115 -12.28 -16.46 -12.46
N LYS A 116 -12.23 -17.76 -12.18
CA LYS A 116 -13.44 -18.58 -12.03
C LYS A 116 -14.39 -18.00 -10.99
N ARG A 117 -13.88 -17.62 -9.80
CA ARG A 117 -14.70 -16.95 -8.77
C ARG A 117 -15.29 -15.62 -9.25
N SER A 118 -14.52 -14.84 -10.03
CA SER A 118 -15.04 -13.60 -10.62
C SER A 118 -16.16 -13.85 -11.63
N ARG A 119 -16.06 -14.90 -12.42
CA ARG A 119 -17.12 -15.32 -13.33
C ARG A 119 -18.37 -15.80 -12.60
N GLU A 120 -18.22 -16.53 -11.51
CA GLU A 120 -19.34 -16.92 -10.64
C GLU A 120 -20.04 -15.69 -10.06
N LYS A 121 -19.29 -14.67 -9.61
CA LYS A 121 -19.86 -13.38 -9.18
C LYS A 121 -20.57 -12.67 -10.33
N LEU A 122 -20.00 -12.66 -11.53
CA LEU A 122 -20.61 -12.05 -12.71
C LEU A 122 -22.00 -12.68 -13.00
N SER A 123 -22.12 -13.99 -12.91
CA SER A 123 -23.41 -14.68 -13.09
C SER A 123 -24.45 -14.30 -12.01
N LEU A 124 -24.00 -13.89 -10.83
CA LEU A 124 -24.90 -13.36 -9.79
C LEU A 124 -25.41 -11.96 -10.11
N MET A 125 -24.59 -11.13 -10.80
CA MET A 125 -24.97 -9.78 -11.21
C MET A 125 -26.10 -9.76 -12.25
N GLU A 126 -26.28 -10.83 -13.02
CA GLU A 126 -27.40 -10.99 -13.97
C GLU A 126 -28.75 -11.20 -13.28
N ARG A 127 -28.75 -11.48 -11.97
CA ARG A 127 -29.98 -11.67 -11.20
C ARG A 127 -30.66 -10.32 -10.93
N LYS A 128 -31.99 -10.37 -10.80
CA LYS A 128 -32.77 -9.19 -10.43
C LYS A 128 -32.27 -8.62 -9.08
N PRO A 129 -31.94 -7.33 -9.02
CA PRO A 129 -31.51 -6.69 -7.78
C PRO A 129 -32.59 -6.78 -6.70
N VAL A 130 -32.16 -7.02 -5.47
CA VAL A 130 -33.02 -7.01 -4.29
C VAL A 130 -32.67 -5.79 -3.46
N LYS A 131 -33.68 -5.00 -3.11
CA LYS A 131 -33.50 -3.89 -2.17
C LYS A 131 -33.43 -4.47 -0.76
N ILE A 132 -32.39 -4.10 -0.04
CA ILE A 132 -32.24 -4.39 1.38
C ILE A 132 -32.58 -3.13 2.19
N ASP A 133 -33.26 -3.31 3.31
CA ASP A 133 -33.59 -2.20 4.20
C ASP A 133 -32.35 -1.74 5.00
N THR A 134 -32.44 -0.55 5.59
CA THR A 134 -31.39 -0.07 6.52
C THR A 134 -31.35 -0.96 7.75
N GLY A 135 -30.16 -1.41 8.14
CA GLY A 135 -30.00 -2.29 9.29
C GLY A 135 -28.58 -2.77 9.46
N GLU A 136 -28.38 -3.63 10.44
CA GLU A 136 -27.10 -4.31 10.71
C GLU A 136 -27.05 -5.64 9.97
N TYR A 137 -26.00 -5.84 9.18
CA TYR A 137 -25.80 -7.05 8.38
C TYR A 137 -24.45 -7.68 8.65
N ARG A 138 -24.43 -8.99 8.85
CA ARG A 138 -23.18 -9.73 8.89
C ARG A 138 -22.59 -9.78 7.48
N THR A 139 -21.43 -9.15 7.30
CA THR A 139 -20.79 -8.99 5.99
C THR A 139 -19.44 -9.70 5.98
N TRP A 140 -19.16 -10.38 4.88
CA TRP A 140 -17.85 -10.92 4.55
C TRP A 140 -17.13 -9.98 3.59
N PHE A 141 -15.94 -9.54 3.97
CA PHE A 141 -15.05 -8.74 3.13
C PHE A 141 -13.93 -9.61 2.62
N GLU A 142 -13.76 -9.69 1.30
CA GLU A 142 -12.60 -10.33 0.69
C GLU A 142 -11.35 -9.44 0.80
N SER A 143 -10.17 -10.01 0.54
CA SER A 143 -8.88 -9.33 0.68
C SER A 143 -8.80 -7.99 -0.06
N ALA A 144 -9.35 -7.90 -1.28
CA ALA A 144 -9.39 -6.66 -2.05
C ALA A 144 -10.21 -5.57 -1.35
N ALA A 145 -11.39 -5.91 -0.82
CA ALA A 145 -12.22 -4.97 -0.07
C ALA A 145 -11.57 -4.56 1.27
N VAL A 146 -10.85 -5.48 1.93
CA VAL A 146 -10.07 -5.15 3.13
C VAL A 146 -8.93 -4.20 2.79
N SER A 147 -8.27 -4.37 1.63
CA SER A 147 -7.23 -3.45 1.14
C SER A 147 -7.77 -2.03 0.94
N ASP A 148 -8.97 -1.88 0.37
CA ASP A 148 -9.62 -0.58 0.22
C ASP A 148 -9.90 0.08 1.57
N PHE A 149 -10.33 -0.69 2.59
CA PHE A 149 -10.47 -0.17 3.96
C PHE A 149 -9.13 0.27 4.55
N LEU A 150 -8.06 -0.51 4.35
CA LEU A 150 -6.72 -0.14 4.81
C LEU A 150 -6.20 1.11 4.09
N GLY A 151 -6.56 1.29 2.82
CA GLY A 151 -6.26 2.51 2.06
C GLY A 151 -6.83 3.78 2.73
N MET A 152 -7.98 3.70 3.39
CA MET A 152 -8.52 4.83 4.15
C MET A 152 -7.65 5.19 5.38
N PHE A 153 -6.97 4.23 5.96
CA PHE A 153 -6.05 4.46 7.08
C PHE A 153 -4.73 5.09 6.64
N SER A 154 -4.30 4.82 5.41
CA SER A 154 -3.04 5.33 4.86
C SER A 154 -3.10 6.82 4.49
N TRP A 155 -4.28 7.42 4.39
CA TRP A 155 -4.44 8.85 4.19
C TRP A 155 -4.22 9.60 5.51
N ASN A 156 -2.98 9.62 5.96
CA ASN A 156 -2.55 10.23 7.21
C ASN A 156 -3.29 9.74 8.48
N GLY A 157 -4.14 8.73 8.37
CA GLY A 157 -4.96 8.28 9.49
C GLY A 157 -4.14 7.75 10.67
N ILE A 158 -2.99 7.11 10.39
CA ILE A 158 -2.18 6.43 11.41
C ILE A 158 -0.83 7.10 11.65
N SER A 159 -0.60 8.30 11.10
CA SER A 159 0.60 9.08 11.41
C SER A 159 0.52 9.75 12.78
N GLU A 160 1.66 9.90 13.44
CA GLU A 160 1.74 10.60 14.72
C GLU A 160 1.31 12.05 14.58
N ALA A 161 1.73 12.72 13.49
CA ALA A 161 1.35 14.08 13.21
C ALA A 161 -0.17 14.24 13.11
N SER A 162 -0.85 13.40 12.32
CA SER A 162 -2.30 13.47 12.17
C SER A 162 -3.05 13.21 13.48
N LEU A 163 -2.55 12.30 14.32
CA LEU A 163 -3.12 12.08 15.64
C LEU A 163 -2.96 13.32 16.55
N ARG A 164 -1.80 13.96 16.55
CA ARG A 164 -1.52 15.17 17.34
C ARG A 164 -2.33 16.37 16.88
N GLN A 165 -2.51 16.49 15.58
CA GLN A 165 -3.30 17.57 14.96
C GLN A 165 -4.83 17.34 15.06
N GLY A 166 -5.25 16.19 15.57
CA GLY A 166 -6.67 15.86 15.69
C GLY A 166 -7.34 15.49 14.36
N CYS A 167 -6.56 15.21 13.30
CA CYS A 167 -7.05 14.86 11.96
C CYS A 167 -7.26 13.36 11.77
N SER A 168 -6.86 12.52 12.73
CA SER A 168 -6.96 11.07 12.65
C SER A 168 -8.22 10.52 13.28
N GLY A 169 -8.91 9.59 12.58
CA GLY A 169 -10.00 8.80 13.13
C GLY A 169 -9.56 7.89 14.30
N PHE A 170 -8.27 7.60 14.43
CA PHE A 170 -7.70 6.81 15.53
C PHE A 170 -7.46 7.61 16.82
N GLY A 171 -7.69 8.93 16.80
CA GLY A 171 -7.60 9.76 17.99
C GLY A 171 -8.41 9.23 19.17
N ARG A 172 -9.61 8.71 18.92
CA ARG A 172 -10.45 8.09 19.94
C ARG A 172 -9.83 6.81 20.55
N MET A 173 -9.06 6.06 19.80
CA MET A 173 -8.33 4.89 20.33
C MET A 173 -7.22 5.31 21.29
N ARG A 174 -6.63 6.50 21.08
CA ARG A 174 -5.57 7.04 21.94
C ARG A 174 -6.12 7.72 23.19
N HIS A 175 -7.21 8.48 23.07
CA HIS A 175 -7.69 9.38 24.12
C HIS A 175 -8.89 8.84 24.91
N ASP A 176 -9.76 8.05 24.26
CA ASP A 176 -11.03 7.59 24.82
C ASP A 176 -11.04 6.09 25.15
N ASP A 177 -9.88 5.42 25.08
CA ASP A 177 -9.73 3.95 25.24
C ASP A 177 -10.67 3.11 24.34
N VAL A 178 -11.10 3.68 23.20
CA VAL A 178 -11.91 2.97 22.22
C VAL A 178 -11.06 1.87 21.59
N ARG A 179 -11.61 0.67 21.52
CA ARG A 179 -10.93 -0.50 20.93
C ARG A 179 -11.72 -1.04 19.75
N LEU A 180 -11.02 -1.54 18.76
CA LEU A 180 -11.60 -2.33 17.69
C LEU A 180 -11.78 -3.78 18.13
N SER A 181 -12.31 -4.63 17.25
CA SER A 181 -12.42 -6.06 17.52
C SER A 181 -11.04 -6.64 17.92
N PRO A 182 -10.97 -7.50 18.96
CA PRO A 182 -9.72 -8.18 19.33
C PRO A 182 -9.19 -9.12 18.23
N LYS A 183 -9.99 -9.39 17.19
CA LYS A 183 -9.57 -10.15 16.01
C LYS A 183 -8.91 -9.26 14.95
N PHE A 184 -8.91 -7.94 15.12
CA PHE A 184 -8.34 -6.98 14.16
C PHE A 184 -6.93 -6.59 14.57
N SER A 185 -5.99 -6.80 13.65
CA SER A 185 -4.59 -6.38 13.80
C SER A 185 -4.08 -5.84 12.47
N VAL A 186 -3.24 -4.80 12.53
CA VAL A 186 -2.59 -4.17 11.37
C VAL A 186 -1.10 -4.08 11.66
N ILE A 187 -0.31 -4.53 10.72
CA ILE A 187 1.15 -4.54 10.78
C ILE A 187 1.69 -3.93 9.50
N GLU A 188 2.60 -2.97 9.62
CA GLU A 188 3.48 -2.57 8.53
C GLU A 188 4.56 -3.66 8.39
N ASP A 189 4.62 -4.33 7.26
CA ASP A 189 5.50 -5.50 7.06
C ASP A 189 6.25 -5.39 5.73
N PHE A 190 7.57 -5.19 5.81
CA PHE A 190 8.46 -5.12 4.65
C PHE A 190 9.07 -6.47 4.24
N SER A 191 8.84 -7.53 5.03
CA SER A 191 9.44 -8.85 4.76
C SER A 191 9.03 -9.49 3.43
N PRO A 192 7.82 -9.23 2.85
CA PRO A 192 7.47 -9.74 1.53
C PRO A 192 8.32 -9.17 0.39
N GLY A 193 8.98 -8.02 0.59
CA GLY A 193 9.89 -7.45 -0.39
C GLY A 193 9.21 -6.77 -1.59
N PHE A 194 7.98 -6.29 -1.43
CA PHE A 194 7.28 -5.52 -2.47
C PHE A 194 7.70 -4.05 -2.53
N CYS A 195 8.24 -3.54 -1.44
CA CYS A 195 8.70 -2.16 -1.32
C CYS A 195 9.98 -2.07 -0.48
N PRO A 196 10.79 -1.01 -0.68
CA PRO A 196 12.00 -0.82 0.11
C PRO A 196 11.68 -0.49 1.57
N LYS A 197 12.58 -0.85 2.48
CA LYS A 197 12.52 -0.45 3.90
C LYS A 197 12.96 0.99 4.15
N PHE A 198 13.46 1.68 3.14
CA PHE A 198 13.86 3.09 3.24
C PHE A 198 12.84 3.99 2.54
N ASN A 199 12.59 5.14 3.14
CA ASN A 199 11.72 6.17 2.59
C ASN A 199 12.45 7.10 1.59
N SER A 200 11.78 8.13 1.09
CA SER A 200 12.35 9.11 0.15
C SER A 200 13.56 9.88 0.72
N ASN A 201 13.65 10.00 2.03
CA ASN A 201 14.78 10.62 2.72
C ASN A 201 15.93 9.65 3.00
N GLY A 202 15.77 8.36 2.69
CA GLY A 202 16.75 7.32 2.99
C GLY A 202 16.74 6.85 4.45
N GLU A 203 15.71 7.17 5.21
CA GLU A 203 15.51 6.68 6.57
C GLU A 203 14.99 5.25 6.51
N VAL A 204 15.55 4.38 7.34
CA VAL A 204 15.26 2.94 7.30
C VAL A 204 14.24 2.58 8.38
N SER A 205 13.12 2.03 7.96
CA SER A 205 12.07 1.50 8.83
C SER A 205 12.43 0.15 9.44
N PRO A 206 11.85 -0.24 10.58
CA PRO A 206 11.94 -1.60 11.07
C PRO A 206 11.29 -2.56 10.08
N GLU A 207 11.74 -3.82 10.05
CA GLU A 207 11.18 -4.82 9.14
C GLU A 207 9.69 -5.05 9.37
N LYS A 208 9.26 -4.99 10.62
CA LYS A 208 7.85 -5.08 11.03
C LYS A 208 7.52 -4.08 12.10
N LEU A 209 6.41 -3.37 11.92
CA LEU A 209 5.87 -2.44 12.90
C LEU A 209 4.40 -2.77 13.16
N SER A 210 4.09 -3.22 14.36
CA SER A 210 2.70 -3.48 14.76
C SER A 210 1.99 -2.17 15.06
N LEU A 211 1.06 -1.76 14.20
CA LEU A 211 0.26 -0.54 14.36
C LEU A 211 -0.94 -0.78 15.27
N ILE A 212 -1.74 -1.78 14.94
CA ILE A 212 -2.88 -2.22 15.76
C ILE A 212 -2.68 -3.69 16.09
N LYS A 213 -2.82 -4.05 17.35
CA LYS A 213 -2.72 -5.44 17.81
C LYS A 213 -3.92 -5.78 18.69
N ASN A 214 -4.68 -6.80 18.28
CA ASN A 214 -5.86 -7.27 18.99
C ASN A 214 -6.84 -6.13 19.30
N GLY A 215 -7.06 -5.24 18.32
CA GLY A 215 -7.97 -4.09 18.44
C GLY A 215 -7.41 -2.89 19.19
N GLU A 216 -6.19 -2.93 19.68
CA GLU A 216 -5.54 -1.83 20.40
C GLU A 216 -4.50 -1.12 19.52
N LEU A 217 -4.50 0.21 19.51
CA LEU A 217 -3.47 1.02 18.88
C LEU A 217 -2.16 0.85 19.67
N LYS A 218 -1.11 0.34 19.02
CA LYS A 218 0.20 0.09 19.64
C LYS A 218 1.25 1.09 19.21
N ASN A 219 1.30 1.41 17.94
CA ASN A 219 2.23 2.36 17.35
C ASN A 219 1.53 3.20 16.30
N THR A 220 2.16 4.30 15.96
CA THR A 220 1.84 5.18 14.84
C THR A 220 3.03 5.26 13.91
N LEU A 221 2.84 5.77 12.71
CA LEU A 221 3.95 6.08 11.81
C LEU A 221 4.56 7.41 12.25
N VAL A 222 5.85 7.42 12.50
CA VAL A 222 6.59 8.58 13.04
C VAL A 222 7.80 8.84 12.18
N SER A 223 7.79 9.94 11.43
CA SER A 223 8.95 10.44 10.70
C SER A 223 9.96 11.08 11.66
N SER A 224 11.20 11.28 11.22
CA SER A 224 12.19 12.03 11.99
C SER A 224 11.75 13.47 12.25
N ARG A 225 11.03 14.08 11.31
CA ARG A 225 10.45 15.42 11.46
C ARG A 225 9.42 15.45 12.58
N SER A 226 8.42 14.56 12.53
CA SER A 226 7.39 14.43 13.58
C SER A 226 7.98 14.09 14.94
N ALA A 227 8.99 13.23 14.96
CA ALA A 227 9.71 12.88 16.19
C ALA A 227 10.29 14.12 16.86
N LYS A 228 10.92 14.99 16.07
CA LYS A 228 11.50 16.26 16.58
C LYS A 228 10.42 17.26 17.00
N GLU A 229 9.33 17.38 16.21
CA GLU A 229 8.26 18.32 16.49
C GLU A 229 7.48 17.96 17.75
N TYR A 230 7.20 16.68 17.96
CA TYR A 230 6.35 16.22 19.07
C TYR A 230 7.12 15.61 20.24
N GLY A 231 8.44 15.53 20.16
CA GLY A 231 9.28 15.00 21.22
C GLY A 231 9.07 13.50 21.46
N VAL A 232 8.88 12.72 20.39
CA VAL A 232 8.69 11.26 20.43
C VAL A 232 9.82 10.56 19.67
N GLU A 233 9.92 9.24 19.82
CA GLU A 233 10.93 8.47 19.09
C GLU A 233 10.43 8.17 17.66
N SER A 234 11.30 8.39 16.66
CA SER A 234 11.03 8.04 15.27
C SER A 234 11.10 6.53 15.07
N ASN A 235 10.20 6.01 14.24
CA ASN A 235 10.32 4.67 13.68
C ASN A 235 10.60 4.68 12.16
N ASN A 236 10.79 5.86 11.57
CA ASN A 236 11.11 6.07 10.15
C ASN A 236 10.11 5.41 9.18
N ALA A 237 8.94 5.04 9.66
CA ALA A 237 7.94 4.32 8.87
C ALA A 237 7.04 5.24 8.06
N GLU A 238 7.11 6.55 8.29
CA GLU A 238 6.34 7.54 7.55
C GLU A 238 7.18 8.21 6.47
N SER A 239 6.61 8.34 5.27
CA SER A 239 7.29 8.88 4.09
C SER A 239 6.62 10.12 3.49
N GLY A 240 5.54 10.59 4.04
CA GLY A 240 4.62 11.54 3.40
C GLY A 240 4.36 12.85 4.12
N GLU A 241 5.14 13.20 5.14
CA GLU A 241 4.99 14.50 5.78
C GLU A 241 5.72 15.60 5.02
N TYR A 242 4.96 16.53 4.51
CA TYR A 242 5.38 17.82 3.99
C TYR A 242 4.76 18.95 4.81
#